data_50071e4c027e4f5788ba749561290758
#
_entry.id   50071e4c027e4f5788ba749561290758
#
_cell.length_a   1.000
_cell.length_b   1.000
_cell.length_c   1.000
_cell.angle_alpha   90.00
_cell.angle_beta   90.00
_cell.angle_gamma   90.00
#
_symmetry.space_group_name_H-M   'P 1'
#
loop_
_entity.id
_entity.type
_entity.pdbx_description
1 polymer ?
#
loop_
_entity_poly.entity_id
_entity_poly.type
_entity_poly.pdbx_seq_one_letter_code
_entity_poly.pdbx_strand_id
1 'polypeptide(L)'
;MYNKRKIKRQTMQTSTKITGFKKLWLIFILAFMSAVAPLSTDMYLPALSRVQEAFATSEFFTQHSLASFFIAFALGQLIYGPLSDFFGRKKPLIIGIALFMSASLGCVMVDNVAHFIALRFLEALGGCAGVVIARAIVNDLFELREAAAVFALMMVVSSLAPMLSPTFGGFLLQLFSWESIFISLFLLGIALLLFVIFTLKESHEPHKESFDFKAITSRYKDVLKDRPFIIYTLSSGFALGAMFAYITGSSFVFIKYFGLHEQVYALVFGANSLGFMILSIINARLVFWCQPRTLLGLGLALMCAFSLLLMFFDSFWLFEGALFCAIACLGFIAPNAVTLAMSRFKEHSGTASAMLGTTQFTLAGIISFGVGAYGANTPWQLGLVIFACSALAAGFFFAFIKKSA
;
A
#
# COMPACT_ATOMS: atom_id res chain seq x y z
N MET A 1 -13.88 -23.89 37.24
CA MET A 1 -12.77 -23.11 37.81
C MET A 1 -11.38 -23.53 37.32
N TYR A 2 -11.16 -24.79 36.94
CA TYR A 2 -9.85 -25.32 36.49
C TYR A 2 -9.38 -24.79 35.12
N ASN A 3 -10.31 -24.52 34.20
CA ASN A 3 -9.99 -24.06 32.85
C ASN A 3 -9.56 -22.57 32.76
N LYS A 4 -10.06 -21.70 33.66
CA LYS A 4 -9.65 -20.29 33.71
C LYS A 4 -8.23 -20.07 34.24
N ARG A 5 -7.71 -21.00 35.07
CA ARG A 5 -6.32 -20.93 35.56
C ARG A 5 -5.30 -21.43 34.55
N LYS A 6 -5.69 -22.35 33.65
CA LYS A 6 -4.82 -22.84 32.57
C LYS A 6 -4.66 -21.81 31.49
N ILE A 7 -5.75 -21.09 31.11
CA ILE A 7 -5.72 -19.97 30.16
C ILE A 7 -4.89 -18.79 30.70
N LYS A 8 -5.01 -18.49 32.02
CA LYS A 8 -4.22 -17.42 32.66
C LYS A 8 -2.73 -17.78 32.83
N ARG A 9 -2.36 -19.07 32.87
CA ARG A 9 -0.97 -19.52 32.87
C ARG A 9 -0.35 -19.60 31.49
N GLN A 10 -1.12 -19.82 30.42
CA GLN A 10 -0.61 -19.78 29.05
C GLN A 10 -0.37 -18.36 28.55
N THR A 11 -1.14 -17.35 29.03
CA THR A 11 -0.88 -15.93 28.76
C THR A 11 0.26 -15.32 29.58
N MET A 12 0.84 -16.07 30.51
CA MET A 12 1.91 -15.58 31.39
C MET A 12 3.31 -16.13 31.08
N GLN A 13 3.44 -16.98 30.08
CA GLN A 13 4.75 -17.52 29.65
C GLN A 13 5.06 -17.04 28.22
N THR A 14 5.67 -15.89 28.12
CA THR A 14 6.66 -15.39 27.15
C THR A 14 6.56 -13.90 26.87
N SER A 15 6.22 -13.08 27.85
CA SER A 15 6.55 -11.66 27.74
C SER A 15 7.97 -11.47 28.30
N THR A 16 9.00 -11.89 27.59
CA THR A 16 10.30 -11.24 27.69
C THR A 16 10.08 -9.81 27.20
N LYS A 17 9.85 -8.88 28.14
CA LYS A 17 9.75 -7.45 27.81
C LYS A 17 10.97 -7.08 26.99
N ILE A 18 10.78 -6.97 25.67
CA ILE A 18 11.82 -6.45 24.79
C ILE A 18 11.98 -5.00 25.18
N THR A 19 13.11 -4.65 25.82
CA THR A 19 13.36 -3.29 26.33
C THR A 19 14.59 -2.66 25.66
N GLY A 20 14.66 -1.36 25.69
CA GLY A 20 15.83 -0.61 25.24
C GLY A 20 16.09 -0.71 23.74
N PHE A 21 17.36 -0.76 23.35
CA PHE A 21 17.81 -0.74 21.95
C PHE A 21 17.24 -1.88 21.11
N LYS A 22 17.06 -3.07 21.66
CA LYS A 22 16.47 -4.22 20.95
C LYS A 22 15.02 -3.98 20.53
N LYS A 23 14.25 -3.26 21.36
CA LYS A 23 12.86 -2.87 21.04
C LYS A 23 12.83 -1.87 19.89
N LEU A 24 13.64 -0.82 19.95
CA LEU A 24 13.74 0.18 18.90
C LEU A 24 14.18 -0.44 17.57
N TRP A 25 15.15 -1.32 17.63
CA TRP A 25 15.66 -2.03 16.46
C TRP A 25 14.58 -2.92 15.81
N LEU A 26 13.84 -3.69 16.60
CA LEU A 26 12.71 -4.49 16.10
C LEU A 26 11.64 -3.60 15.44
N ILE A 27 11.25 -2.50 16.10
CA ILE A 27 10.27 -1.55 15.55
C ILE A 27 10.74 -0.97 14.22
N PHE A 28 12.00 -0.55 14.14
CA PHE A 28 12.59 -0.02 12.91
C PHE A 28 12.44 -1.01 11.75
N ILE A 29 12.68 -2.28 11.99
CA ILE A 29 12.62 -3.31 10.96
C ILE A 29 11.20 -3.63 10.54
N LEU A 30 10.28 -3.76 11.49
CA LEU A 30 8.86 -3.95 11.19
C LEU A 30 8.33 -2.78 10.35
N ALA A 31 8.76 -1.56 10.67
CA ALA A 31 8.44 -0.38 9.87
C ALA A 31 9.08 -0.45 8.47
N PHE A 32 10.34 -0.85 8.37
CA PHE A 32 11.04 -0.99 7.11
C PHE A 32 10.45 -2.09 6.21
N MET A 33 10.02 -3.23 6.79
CA MET A 33 9.28 -4.26 6.07
C MET A 33 7.98 -3.72 5.46
N SER A 34 7.32 -2.78 6.13
CA SER A 34 6.11 -2.13 5.62
C SER A 34 6.39 -1.14 4.48
N ALA A 35 7.62 -0.66 4.35
CA ALA A 35 8.02 0.26 3.28
C ALA A 35 8.43 -0.46 1.98
N VAL A 36 8.58 -1.80 1.98
CA VAL A 36 9.02 -2.56 0.80
C VAL A 36 8.11 -2.34 -0.40
N ALA A 37 6.78 -2.31 -0.20
CA ALA A 37 5.84 -2.10 -1.30
C ALA A 37 5.97 -0.72 -1.95
N PRO A 38 5.89 0.41 -1.21
CA PRO A 38 6.15 1.72 -1.82
C PRO A 38 7.57 1.86 -2.38
N LEU A 39 8.59 1.25 -1.78
CA LEU A 39 9.93 1.25 -2.37
C LEU A 39 9.94 0.57 -3.74
N SER A 40 9.31 -0.61 -3.86
CA SER A 40 9.26 -1.36 -5.14
C SER A 40 8.44 -0.68 -6.23
N THR A 41 7.41 0.09 -5.88
CA THR A 41 6.58 0.80 -6.85
C THR A 41 7.17 2.15 -7.21
N ASP A 42 7.51 2.96 -6.22
CA ASP A 42 7.74 4.38 -6.41
C ASP A 42 9.17 4.69 -6.87
N MET A 43 10.17 3.86 -6.49
CA MET A 43 11.53 3.94 -7.07
C MET A 43 11.55 3.64 -8.58
N TYR A 44 10.62 2.78 -9.02
CA TYR A 44 10.49 2.36 -10.41
C TYR A 44 9.81 3.42 -11.31
N LEU A 45 8.98 4.30 -10.75
CA LEU A 45 8.19 5.27 -11.53
C LEU A 45 9.03 6.16 -12.46
N PRO A 46 10.16 6.76 -12.02
CA PRO A 46 10.99 7.57 -12.91
C PRO A 46 11.61 6.75 -14.06
N ALA A 47 11.76 5.43 -13.87
CA ALA A 47 12.37 4.53 -14.86
C ALA A 47 11.40 3.99 -15.91
N LEU A 48 10.08 4.22 -15.79
CA LEU A 48 9.07 3.64 -16.69
C LEU A 48 9.35 3.88 -18.16
N SER A 49 9.75 5.11 -18.53
CA SER A 49 10.08 5.45 -19.92
C SER A 49 11.33 4.72 -20.42
N ARG A 50 12.37 4.60 -19.57
CA ARG A 50 13.60 3.86 -19.93
C ARG A 50 13.35 2.37 -20.07
N VAL A 51 12.51 1.79 -19.21
CA VAL A 51 12.10 0.39 -19.31
C VAL A 51 11.28 0.13 -20.58
N GLN A 52 10.39 1.07 -20.95
CA GLN A 52 9.67 1.00 -22.21
C GLN A 52 10.62 0.94 -23.42
N GLU A 53 11.63 1.80 -23.43
CA GLU A 53 12.66 1.85 -24.48
C GLU A 53 13.51 0.57 -24.50
N ALA A 54 13.97 0.11 -23.33
CA ALA A 54 14.82 -1.08 -23.19
C ALA A 54 14.14 -2.35 -23.70
N PHE A 55 12.84 -2.52 -23.46
CA PHE A 55 12.08 -3.67 -23.98
C PHE A 55 11.46 -3.41 -25.36
N ALA A 56 11.71 -2.24 -26.00
CA ALA A 56 11.11 -1.83 -27.27
C ALA A 56 9.58 -2.09 -27.30
N THR A 57 8.90 -1.74 -26.23
CA THR A 57 7.49 -2.07 -25.99
C THR A 57 6.60 -0.81 -25.93
N SER A 58 5.29 -1.01 -25.84
CA SER A 58 4.35 0.10 -25.68
C SER A 58 4.20 0.52 -24.22
N GLU A 59 3.74 1.75 -23.99
CA GLU A 59 3.39 2.28 -22.67
C GLU A 59 2.37 1.39 -21.95
N PHE A 60 1.46 0.79 -22.71
CA PHE A 60 0.49 -0.18 -22.22
C PHE A 60 1.14 -1.29 -21.41
N PHE A 61 2.13 -2.01 -21.96
CA PHE A 61 2.78 -3.11 -21.26
C PHE A 61 3.62 -2.63 -20.07
N THR A 62 4.24 -1.46 -20.16
CA THR A 62 5.03 -0.90 -19.06
C THR A 62 4.13 -0.51 -17.89
N GLN A 63 2.99 0.12 -18.15
CA GLN A 63 1.99 0.42 -17.11
C GLN A 63 1.36 -0.85 -16.50
N HIS A 64 1.20 -1.92 -17.31
CA HIS A 64 0.70 -3.21 -16.83
C HIS A 64 1.64 -3.89 -15.84
N SER A 65 2.93 -3.58 -15.85
CA SER A 65 3.86 -4.05 -14.83
C SER A 65 3.50 -3.55 -13.43
N LEU A 66 2.98 -2.32 -13.32
CA LEU A 66 2.45 -1.77 -12.06
C LEU A 66 1.08 -2.38 -11.70
N ALA A 67 0.19 -2.54 -12.68
CA ALA A 67 -1.11 -3.16 -12.45
C ALA A 67 -0.96 -4.61 -11.94
N SER A 68 -0.06 -5.38 -12.53
CA SER A 68 0.24 -6.75 -12.11
C SER A 68 0.78 -6.80 -10.67
N PHE A 69 1.63 -5.84 -10.31
CA PHE A 69 2.16 -5.68 -8.96
C PHE A 69 1.03 -5.47 -7.95
N PHE A 70 0.09 -4.54 -8.20
CA PHE A 70 -1.01 -4.26 -7.28
C PHE A 70 -1.97 -5.44 -7.13
N ILE A 71 -2.27 -6.16 -8.22
CA ILE A 71 -3.10 -7.38 -8.18
C ILE A 71 -2.43 -8.46 -7.34
N ALA A 72 -1.13 -8.70 -7.56
CA ALA A 72 -0.37 -9.67 -6.77
C ALA A 72 -0.30 -9.30 -5.29
N PHE A 73 -0.15 -8.01 -5.00
CA PHE A 73 -0.13 -7.52 -3.64
C PHE A 73 -1.49 -7.71 -2.95
N ALA A 74 -2.61 -7.53 -3.68
CA ALA A 74 -3.95 -7.82 -3.18
C ALA A 74 -4.13 -9.31 -2.84
N LEU A 75 -3.66 -10.20 -3.71
CA LEU A 75 -3.68 -11.64 -3.46
C LEU A 75 -2.83 -12.03 -2.25
N GLY A 76 -1.65 -11.42 -2.12
CA GLY A 76 -0.77 -11.62 -0.98
C GLY A 76 -1.43 -11.26 0.36
N GLN A 77 -2.25 -10.20 0.42
CA GLN A 77 -3.00 -9.83 1.62
C GLN A 77 -3.89 -10.98 2.12
N LEU A 78 -4.54 -11.70 1.22
CA LEU A 78 -5.42 -12.83 1.57
C LEU A 78 -4.63 -14.08 1.97
N ILE A 79 -3.47 -14.29 1.38
CA ILE A 79 -2.68 -15.51 1.54
C ILE A 79 -1.83 -15.47 2.81
N TYR A 80 -1.06 -14.39 3.02
CA TYR A 80 -0.07 -14.36 4.10
C TYR A 80 -0.65 -14.25 5.51
N GLY A 81 -1.85 -13.71 5.67
CA GLY A 81 -2.54 -13.69 6.96
C GLY A 81 -2.72 -15.10 7.52
N PRO A 82 -3.60 -15.91 6.89
CA PRO A 82 -3.85 -17.28 7.32
C PRO A 82 -2.60 -18.17 7.30
N LEU A 83 -1.73 -17.99 6.30
CA LEU A 83 -0.51 -18.78 6.18
C LEU A 83 0.43 -18.57 7.36
N SER A 84 0.56 -17.31 7.81
CA SER A 84 1.41 -16.97 8.96
C SER A 84 0.80 -17.36 10.30
N ASP A 85 -0.52 -17.44 10.40
CA ASP A 85 -1.20 -17.95 11.58
C ASP A 85 -1.01 -19.47 11.72
N PHE A 86 -0.97 -20.18 10.59
CA PHE A 86 -0.85 -21.63 10.58
C PHE A 86 0.61 -22.13 10.74
N PHE A 87 1.55 -21.55 9.97
CA PHE A 87 2.96 -22.01 9.95
C PHE A 87 3.88 -21.25 10.91
N GLY A 88 3.35 -20.28 11.66
CA GLY A 88 4.15 -19.30 12.40
C GLY A 88 4.58 -18.12 11.49
N ARG A 89 5.09 -17.05 12.11
CA ARG A 89 5.40 -15.79 11.38
C ARG A 89 6.66 -15.90 10.54
N LYS A 90 7.70 -16.52 11.08
CA LYS A 90 9.05 -16.50 10.50
C LYS A 90 9.16 -17.25 9.17
N LYS A 91 8.58 -18.46 9.06
CA LYS A 91 8.70 -19.29 7.85
C LYS A 91 8.08 -18.65 6.61
N PRO A 92 6.78 -18.23 6.61
CA PRO A 92 6.18 -17.57 5.45
C PRO A 92 6.85 -16.25 5.11
N LEU A 93 7.38 -15.54 6.11
CA LEU A 93 8.13 -14.30 5.90
C LEU A 93 9.45 -14.54 5.15
N ILE A 94 10.23 -15.54 5.54
CA ILE A 94 11.48 -15.92 4.83
C ILE A 94 11.17 -16.30 3.40
N ILE A 95 10.13 -17.13 3.16
CA ILE A 95 9.73 -17.54 1.81
C ILE A 95 9.31 -16.32 0.98
N GLY A 96 8.52 -15.40 1.56
CA GLY A 96 8.10 -14.18 0.88
C GLY A 96 9.27 -13.27 0.53
N ILE A 97 10.20 -13.03 1.45
CA ILE A 97 11.40 -12.21 1.17
C ILE A 97 12.29 -12.88 0.12
N ALA A 98 12.47 -14.21 0.17
CA ALA A 98 13.24 -14.94 -0.84
C ALA A 98 12.59 -14.83 -2.22
N LEU A 99 11.26 -14.93 -2.32
CA LEU A 99 10.51 -14.72 -3.56
C LEU A 99 10.68 -13.29 -4.07
N PHE A 100 10.57 -12.28 -3.21
CA PHE A 100 10.79 -10.88 -3.53
C PHE A 100 12.18 -10.65 -4.13
N MET A 101 13.21 -11.15 -3.45
CA MET A 101 14.60 -11.03 -3.90
C MET A 101 14.83 -11.71 -5.26
N SER A 102 14.39 -12.96 -5.40
CA SER A 102 14.56 -13.72 -6.63
C SER A 102 13.87 -13.07 -7.82
N ALA A 103 12.67 -12.53 -7.59
CA ALA A 103 11.91 -11.83 -8.61
C ALA A 103 12.55 -10.48 -8.97
N SER A 104 13.02 -9.70 -7.99
CA SER A 104 13.75 -8.44 -8.24
C SER A 104 15.01 -8.69 -9.07
N LEU A 105 15.81 -9.71 -8.71
CA LEU A 105 16.98 -10.08 -9.50
C LEU A 105 16.58 -10.58 -10.91
N GLY A 106 15.52 -11.36 -11.01
CA GLY A 106 14.98 -11.84 -12.28
C GLY A 106 14.59 -10.70 -13.22
N CYS A 107 14.03 -9.60 -12.70
CA CYS A 107 13.64 -8.40 -13.50
C CYS A 107 14.84 -7.81 -14.27
N VAL A 108 16.07 -7.98 -13.77
CA VAL A 108 17.29 -7.51 -14.42
C VAL A 108 17.78 -8.47 -15.51
N MET A 109 17.37 -9.74 -15.45
CA MET A 109 17.92 -10.82 -16.28
C MET A 109 17.04 -11.18 -17.49
N VAL A 110 15.89 -10.53 -17.66
CA VAL A 110 14.93 -10.86 -18.73
C VAL A 110 14.95 -9.82 -19.83
N ASP A 111 14.82 -10.31 -21.07
CA ASP A 111 14.78 -9.48 -22.29
C ASP A 111 13.36 -9.33 -22.85
N ASN A 112 12.35 -9.89 -22.18
CA ASN A 112 10.96 -9.88 -22.64
C ASN A 112 10.04 -9.22 -21.61
N VAL A 113 9.24 -8.25 -22.06
CA VAL A 113 8.31 -7.50 -21.22
C VAL A 113 7.27 -8.38 -20.52
N ALA A 114 6.81 -9.47 -21.15
CA ALA A 114 5.85 -10.37 -20.52
C ALA A 114 6.48 -11.12 -19.32
N HIS A 115 7.73 -11.56 -19.44
CA HIS A 115 8.48 -12.15 -18.33
C HIS A 115 8.74 -11.11 -17.23
N PHE A 116 9.07 -9.87 -17.61
CA PHE A 116 9.23 -8.78 -16.66
C PHE A 116 7.94 -8.54 -15.87
N ILE A 117 6.77 -8.47 -16.53
CA ILE A 117 5.46 -8.30 -15.87
C ILE A 117 5.17 -9.48 -14.90
N ALA A 118 5.48 -10.71 -15.32
CA ALA A 118 5.31 -11.89 -14.46
C ALA A 118 6.23 -11.83 -13.23
N LEU A 119 7.45 -11.36 -13.38
CA LEU A 119 8.40 -11.19 -12.26
C LEU A 119 7.97 -10.05 -11.34
N ARG A 120 7.43 -8.96 -11.85
CA ARG A 120 6.82 -7.88 -11.06
C ARG A 120 5.65 -8.40 -10.21
N PHE A 121 4.84 -9.30 -10.78
CA PHE A 121 3.78 -10.00 -10.03
C PHE A 121 4.36 -10.82 -8.87
N LEU A 122 5.39 -11.64 -9.12
CA LEU A 122 6.03 -12.46 -8.08
C LEU A 122 6.75 -11.60 -7.03
N GLU A 123 7.37 -10.51 -7.44
CA GLU A 123 8.01 -9.54 -6.54
C GLU A 123 6.98 -8.94 -5.57
N ALA A 124 5.83 -8.51 -6.07
CA ALA A 124 4.76 -7.96 -5.24
C ALA A 124 4.19 -9.01 -4.28
N LEU A 125 3.97 -10.22 -4.78
CA LEU A 125 3.50 -11.34 -3.96
C LEU A 125 4.47 -11.59 -2.80
N GLY A 126 5.77 -11.63 -3.09
CA GLY A 126 6.81 -11.79 -2.07
C GLY A 126 6.89 -10.62 -1.08
N GLY A 127 6.88 -9.38 -1.59
CA GLY A 127 6.96 -8.16 -0.78
C GLY A 127 5.77 -7.97 0.16
N CYS A 128 4.58 -8.45 -0.23
CA CYS A 128 3.38 -8.40 0.60
C CYS A 128 3.54 -9.15 1.93
N ALA A 129 4.34 -10.23 1.98
CA ALA A 129 4.61 -10.97 3.20
C ALA A 129 5.17 -10.07 4.30
N GLY A 130 6.09 -9.16 3.95
CA GLY A 130 6.68 -8.20 4.88
C GLY A 130 5.62 -7.34 5.56
N VAL A 131 4.73 -6.76 4.79
CA VAL A 131 3.69 -5.84 5.29
C VAL A 131 2.67 -6.54 6.17
N VAL A 132 2.17 -7.69 5.73
CA VAL A 132 1.12 -8.44 6.45
C VAL A 132 1.66 -9.02 7.75
N ILE A 133 2.82 -9.67 7.67
CA ILE A 133 3.40 -10.37 8.81
C ILE A 133 3.99 -9.39 9.83
N ALA A 134 4.55 -8.24 9.39
CA ALA A 134 5.00 -7.20 10.32
C ALA A 134 3.86 -6.73 11.24
N ARG A 135 2.67 -6.49 10.68
CA ARG A 135 1.47 -6.11 11.47
C ARG A 135 1.07 -7.21 12.46
N ALA A 136 1.14 -8.47 12.03
CA ALA A 136 0.82 -9.61 12.90
C ALA A 136 1.82 -9.71 14.06
N ILE A 137 3.12 -9.56 13.80
CA ILE A 137 4.18 -9.58 14.83
C ILE A 137 3.99 -8.46 15.85
N VAL A 138 3.58 -7.26 15.41
CA VAL A 138 3.26 -6.16 16.34
C VAL A 138 2.15 -6.57 17.30
N ASN A 139 1.08 -7.17 16.80
CA ASN A 139 -0.03 -7.62 17.64
C ASN A 139 0.34 -8.79 18.56
N ASP A 140 1.29 -9.65 18.14
CA ASP A 140 1.76 -10.78 18.95
C ASP A 140 2.67 -10.35 20.12
N LEU A 141 3.51 -9.31 19.89
CA LEU A 141 4.60 -8.97 20.83
C LEU A 141 4.29 -7.76 21.73
N PHE A 142 3.36 -6.89 21.34
CA PHE A 142 3.11 -5.63 22.04
C PHE A 142 1.69 -5.58 22.61
N GLU A 143 1.57 -5.04 23.83
CA GLU A 143 0.26 -4.74 24.42
C GLU A 143 -0.45 -3.62 23.63
N LEU A 144 -1.78 -3.54 23.73
CA LEU A 144 -2.63 -2.66 22.91
C LEU A 144 -2.10 -1.20 22.81
N ARG A 145 -1.65 -0.61 23.93
CA ARG A 145 -1.09 0.75 23.95
C ARG A 145 0.26 0.87 23.23
N GLU A 146 1.12 -0.13 23.45
CA GLU A 146 2.44 -0.17 22.81
C GLU A 146 2.31 -0.48 21.32
N ALA A 147 1.43 -1.42 20.94
CA ALA A 147 1.13 -1.74 19.56
C ALA A 147 0.65 -0.50 18.78
N ALA A 148 -0.22 0.33 19.37
CA ALA A 148 -0.67 1.57 18.76
C ALA A 148 0.50 2.54 18.47
N ALA A 149 1.45 2.66 19.39
CA ALA A 149 2.64 3.49 19.19
C ALA A 149 3.56 2.91 18.09
N VAL A 150 3.73 1.59 18.04
CA VAL A 150 4.51 0.92 16.98
C VAL A 150 3.85 1.09 15.62
N PHE A 151 2.54 0.91 15.51
CA PHE A 151 1.81 1.17 14.26
C PHE A 151 1.92 2.61 13.81
N ALA A 152 1.88 3.59 14.73
CA ALA A 152 2.08 4.99 14.39
C ALA A 152 3.48 5.24 13.78
N LEU A 153 4.54 4.63 14.35
CA LEU A 153 5.88 4.70 13.77
C LEU A 153 5.98 4.01 12.40
N MET A 154 5.36 2.85 12.25
CA MET A 154 5.27 2.17 10.95
C MET A 154 4.57 3.04 9.90
N MET A 155 3.50 3.75 10.29
CA MET A 155 2.81 4.70 9.41
C MET A 155 3.68 5.87 8.99
N VAL A 156 4.50 6.43 9.91
CA VAL A 156 5.45 7.50 9.58
C VAL A 156 6.44 7.00 8.51
N VAL A 157 7.04 5.83 8.70
CA VAL A 157 7.98 5.24 7.72
C VAL A 157 7.29 4.97 6.37
N SER A 158 6.08 4.43 6.41
CA SER A 158 5.28 4.16 5.19
C SER A 158 4.87 5.44 4.47
N SER A 159 4.72 6.57 5.17
CA SER A 159 4.43 7.87 4.56
C SER A 159 5.66 8.55 3.98
N LEU A 160 6.84 8.33 4.59
CA LEU A 160 8.11 8.85 4.08
C LEU A 160 8.60 8.08 2.84
N ALA A 161 8.29 6.79 2.73
CA ALA A 161 8.74 5.96 1.63
C ALA A 161 8.31 6.51 0.26
N PRO A 162 7.03 6.84 -0.02
CA PRO A 162 6.62 7.44 -1.29
C PRO A 162 7.27 8.79 -1.59
N MET A 163 7.67 9.54 -0.57
CA MET A 163 8.38 10.80 -0.73
C MET A 163 9.83 10.60 -1.17
N LEU A 164 10.51 9.63 -0.57
CA LEU A 164 11.94 9.40 -0.79
C LEU A 164 12.23 8.44 -1.96
N SER A 165 11.34 7.47 -2.20
CA SER A 165 11.57 6.41 -3.18
C SER A 165 11.78 6.91 -4.61
N PRO A 166 10.92 7.79 -5.18
CA PRO A 166 11.14 8.27 -6.54
C PRO A 166 12.39 9.13 -6.64
N THR A 167 12.71 9.91 -5.60
CA THR A 167 13.95 10.72 -5.55
C THR A 167 15.17 9.81 -5.57
N PHE A 168 15.17 8.74 -4.80
CA PHE A 168 16.25 7.76 -4.79
C PHE A 168 16.32 6.99 -6.13
N GLY A 169 15.17 6.62 -6.71
CA GLY A 169 15.09 6.03 -8.05
C GLY A 169 15.65 6.95 -9.13
N GLY A 170 15.25 8.23 -9.13
CA GLY A 170 15.77 9.25 -10.04
C GLY A 170 17.28 9.47 -9.90
N PHE A 171 17.81 9.42 -8.67
CA PHE A 171 19.26 9.50 -8.41
C PHE A 171 20.00 8.27 -8.97
N LEU A 172 19.47 7.06 -8.79
CA LEU A 172 20.04 5.85 -9.39
C LEU A 172 20.10 5.93 -10.92
N LEU A 173 19.06 6.49 -11.55
CA LEU A 173 18.99 6.68 -13.00
C LEU A 173 19.98 7.70 -13.55
N GLN A 174 20.48 8.62 -12.73
CA GLN A 174 21.57 9.54 -13.11
C GLN A 174 22.91 8.87 -13.19
N LEU A 175 23.16 7.93 -12.27
CA LEU A 175 24.48 7.30 -12.12
C LEU A 175 24.58 5.95 -12.86
N PHE A 176 23.43 5.28 -13.02
CA PHE A 176 23.35 3.91 -13.53
C PHE A 176 22.16 3.75 -14.48
N SER A 177 21.99 2.56 -15.00
CA SER A 177 20.82 2.18 -15.81
C SER A 177 19.60 1.82 -14.93
N TRP A 178 18.44 1.59 -15.57
CA TRP A 178 17.18 1.29 -14.89
C TRP A 178 17.24 0.01 -14.04
N GLU A 179 18.06 -0.95 -14.40
CA GLU A 179 18.29 -2.21 -13.68
C GLU A 179 18.81 -1.98 -12.26
N SER A 180 19.50 -0.87 -12.03
CA SER A 180 20.04 -0.51 -10.71
C SER A 180 18.97 -0.40 -9.64
N ILE A 181 17.74 -0.06 -10.04
CA ILE A 181 16.59 0.00 -9.14
C ILE A 181 16.27 -1.40 -8.61
N PHE A 182 16.17 -2.38 -9.48
CA PHE A 182 15.87 -3.77 -9.10
C PHE A 182 17.03 -4.45 -8.36
N ILE A 183 18.29 -4.09 -8.71
CA ILE A 183 19.46 -4.50 -7.94
C ILE A 183 19.40 -3.94 -6.53
N SER A 184 19.01 -2.67 -6.37
CA SER A 184 18.85 -2.05 -5.05
C SER A 184 17.74 -2.74 -4.23
N LEU A 185 16.61 -3.11 -4.86
CA LEU A 185 15.54 -3.88 -4.22
C LEU A 185 15.99 -5.29 -3.84
N PHE A 186 16.78 -5.94 -4.67
CA PHE A 186 17.40 -7.23 -4.34
C PHE A 186 18.34 -7.15 -3.13
N LEU A 187 19.23 -6.14 -3.09
CA LEU A 187 20.12 -5.90 -1.95
C LEU A 187 19.33 -5.57 -0.66
N LEU A 188 18.25 -4.80 -0.79
CA LEU A 188 17.32 -4.55 0.29
C LEU A 188 16.70 -5.86 0.82
N GLY A 189 16.26 -6.72 -0.09
CA GLY A 189 15.75 -8.04 0.25
C GLY A 189 16.77 -8.90 1.00
N ILE A 190 18.05 -8.91 0.57
CA ILE A 190 19.13 -9.57 1.29
C ILE A 190 19.26 -9.04 2.72
N ALA A 191 19.30 -7.72 2.88
CA ALA A 191 19.42 -7.09 4.21
C ALA A 191 18.26 -7.50 5.12
N LEU A 192 17.02 -7.48 4.60
CA LEU A 192 15.83 -7.92 5.33
C LEU A 192 15.88 -9.41 5.68
N LEU A 193 16.31 -10.25 4.73
CA LEU A 193 16.40 -11.70 4.94
C LEU A 193 17.41 -12.05 6.03
N LEU A 194 18.60 -11.49 5.97
CA LEU A 194 19.64 -11.66 6.99
C LEU A 194 19.12 -11.21 8.36
N PHE A 195 18.44 -10.09 8.36
CA PHE A 195 17.87 -9.55 9.58
C PHE A 195 16.80 -10.51 10.18
N VAL A 196 15.84 -10.97 9.37
CA VAL A 196 14.80 -11.91 9.80
C VAL A 196 15.41 -13.22 10.32
N ILE A 197 16.43 -13.74 9.64
CA ILE A 197 17.10 -14.98 10.04
C ILE A 197 17.78 -14.82 11.40
N PHE A 198 18.57 -13.77 11.60
CA PHE A 198 19.44 -13.61 12.76
C PHE A 198 18.78 -12.93 13.96
N THR A 199 17.78 -12.06 13.74
CA THR A 199 17.24 -11.24 14.83
C THR A 199 15.78 -11.58 15.17
N LEU A 200 14.97 -11.95 14.18
CA LEU A 200 13.56 -12.23 14.45
C LEU A 200 13.40 -13.62 15.05
N LYS A 201 12.88 -13.67 16.28
CA LYS A 201 12.40 -14.91 16.90
C LYS A 201 10.97 -15.18 16.48
N GLU A 202 10.58 -16.46 16.46
CA GLU A 202 9.18 -16.82 16.23
C GLU A 202 8.29 -16.19 17.31
N SER A 203 7.26 -15.45 16.90
CA SER A 203 6.35 -14.74 17.81
C SER A 203 5.01 -15.47 17.98
N HIS A 204 4.73 -16.44 17.14
CA HIS A 204 3.47 -17.18 17.14
C HIS A 204 3.73 -18.68 16.98
N GLU A 205 3.27 -19.46 17.94
CA GLU A 205 3.37 -20.93 17.84
C GLU A 205 2.43 -21.44 16.73
N PRO A 206 2.94 -22.28 15.80
CA PRO A 206 2.12 -22.85 14.74
C PRO A 206 0.89 -23.58 15.31
N HIS A 207 -0.27 -23.37 14.70
CA HIS A 207 -1.47 -24.10 15.09
C HIS A 207 -1.31 -25.60 14.80
N LYS A 208 -1.61 -26.44 15.81
CA LYS A 208 -1.58 -27.91 15.68
C LYS A 208 -2.85 -28.47 15.05
N GLU A 209 -3.88 -27.64 14.89
CA GLU A 209 -5.17 -28.04 14.31
C GLU A 209 -5.12 -27.95 12.78
N SER A 210 -5.95 -28.74 12.10
CA SER A 210 -6.02 -28.75 10.64
C SER A 210 -6.45 -27.38 10.11
N PHE A 211 -5.85 -26.94 9.01
CA PHE A 211 -6.20 -25.71 8.32
C PHE A 211 -7.67 -25.76 7.86
N ASP A 212 -8.56 -25.07 8.55
CA ASP A 212 -9.99 -25.03 8.22
C ASP A 212 -10.28 -23.86 7.25
N PHE A 213 -10.19 -24.18 5.97
CA PHE A 213 -10.50 -23.24 4.89
C PHE A 213 -11.97 -22.77 4.92
N LYS A 214 -12.91 -23.62 5.41
CA LYS A 214 -14.34 -23.26 5.49
C LYS A 214 -14.58 -22.18 6.56
N ALA A 215 -13.94 -22.31 7.74
CA ALA A 215 -14.04 -21.31 8.79
C ALA A 215 -13.47 -19.96 8.35
N ILE A 216 -12.31 -19.95 7.68
CA ILE A 216 -11.70 -18.74 7.13
C ILE A 216 -12.64 -18.08 6.11
N THR A 217 -13.14 -18.85 5.15
CA THR A 217 -14.05 -18.35 4.10
C THR A 217 -15.37 -17.82 4.66
N SER A 218 -15.90 -18.46 5.72
CA SER A 218 -17.12 -18.00 6.40
C SER A 218 -16.89 -16.61 7.04
N ARG A 219 -15.76 -16.38 7.72
CA ARG A 219 -15.43 -15.08 8.31
C ARG A 219 -15.32 -13.98 7.25
N TYR A 220 -14.70 -14.27 6.11
CA TYR A 220 -14.66 -13.32 4.98
C TYR A 220 -16.07 -13.00 4.44
N LYS A 221 -16.95 -13.98 4.31
CA LYS A 221 -18.33 -13.77 3.89
C LYS A 221 -19.12 -12.90 4.86
N ASP A 222 -18.90 -13.04 6.16
CA ASP A 222 -19.61 -12.24 7.16
C ASP A 222 -19.16 -10.78 7.13
N VAL A 223 -17.87 -10.51 6.90
CA VAL A 223 -17.36 -9.15 6.69
C VAL A 223 -17.97 -8.53 5.42
N LEU A 224 -18.11 -9.30 4.35
CA LEU A 224 -18.70 -8.84 3.08
C LEU A 224 -20.22 -8.61 3.14
N LYS A 225 -20.93 -9.08 4.17
CA LYS A 225 -22.36 -8.78 4.36
C LYS A 225 -22.61 -7.45 5.08
N ASP A 226 -21.62 -6.89 5.78
CA ASP A 226 -21.77 -5.63 6.51
C ASP A 226 -21.76 -4.44 5.54
N ARG A 227 -22.92 -3.89 5.25
CA ARG A 227 -23.08 -2.77 4.31
C ARG A 227 -22.21 -1.54 4.64
N PRO A 228 -22.17 -1.02 5.89
CA PRO A 228 -21.30 0.11 6.20
C PRO A 228 -19.82 -0.19 5.94
N PHE A 229 -19.34 -1.39 6.28
CA PHE A 229 -17.98 -1.81 6.00
C PHE A 229 -17.66 -1.72 4.49
N ILE A 230 -18.56 -2.29 3.66
CA ILE A 230 -18.39 -2.26 2.19
C ILE A 230 -18.34 -0.82 1.69
N ILE A 231 -19.20 0.05 2.19
CA ILE A 231 -19.27 1.45 1.75
C ILE A 231 -17.96 2.17 2.07
N TYR A 232 -17.49 2.12 3.31
CA TYR A 232 -16.23 2.77 3.69
C TYR A 232 -15.04 2.18 2.95
N THR A 233 -15.04 0.86 2.74
CA THR A 233 -14.00 0.15 2.00
C THR A 233 -13.99 0.54 0.53
N LEU A 234 -15.14 0.57 -0.16
CA LEU A 234 -15.23 1.00 -1.54
C LEU A 234 -14.93 2.49 -1.73
N SER A 235 -15.45 3.35 -0.85
CA SER A 235 -15.14 4.78 -0.90
C SER A 235 -13.66 5.05 -0.76
N SER A 236 -12.98 4.41 0.22
CA SER A 236 -11.54 4.53 0.35
C SER A 236 -10.78 3.83 -0.77
N GLY A 237 -11.29 2.69 -1.25
CA GLY A 237 -10.68 1.93 -2.34
C GLY A 237 -10.66 2.70 -3.65
N PHE A 238 -11.76 3.36 -4.03
CA PHE A 238 -11.80 4.22 -5.22
C PHE A 238 -10.99 5.51 -5.03
N ALA A 239 -10.99 6.12 -3.85
CA ALA A 239 -10.15 7.28 -3.57
C ALA A 239 -8.65 6.94 -3.68
N LEU A 240 -8.22 5.81 -3.11
CA LEU A 240 -6.87 5.28 -3.32
C LEU A 240 -6.65 4.87 -4.77
N GLY A 241 -7.67 4.36 -5.46
CA GLY A 241 -7.63 4.08 -6.88
C GLY A 241 -7.27 5.31 -7.73
N ALA A 242 -7.77 6.49 -7.38
CA ALA A 242 -7.35 7.74 -8.00
C ALA A 242 -5.84 8.02 -7.78
N MET A 243 -5.30 7.72 -6.59
CA MET A 243 -3.86 7.79 -6.33
C MET A 243 -3.10 6.79 -7.20
N PHE A 244 -3.60 5.57 -7.35
CA PHE A 244 -2.94 4.55 -8.18
C PHE A 244 -3.05 4.86 -9.68
N ALA A 245 -4.12 5.53 -10.13
CA ALA A 245 -4.19 6.09 -11.48
C ALA A 245 -3.09 7.13 -11.70
N TYR A 246 -2.94 8.06 -10.74
CA TYR A 246 -1.83 9.02 -10.73
C TYR A 246 -0.47 8.31 -10.76
N ILE A 247 -0.21 7.36 -9.87
CA ILE A 247 1.04 6.60 -9.83
C ILE A 247 1.35 5.98 -11.20
N THR A 248 0.37 5.34 -11.83
CA THR A 248 0.57 4.60 -13.10
C THR A 248 0.75 5.52 -14.30
N GLY A 249 -0.02 6.62 -14.38
CA GLY A 249 -0.02 7.50 -15.55
C GLY A 249 0.94 8.69 -15.46
N SER A 250 1.32 9.10 -14.26
CA SER A 250 2.04 10.35 -14.03
C SER A 250 3.40 10.44 -14.75
N SER A 251 4.16 9.36 -14.78
CA SER A 251 5.48 9.35 -15.44
C SER A 251 5.36 9.75 -16.92
N PHE A 252 4.36 9.23 -17.63
CA PHE A 252 4.14 9.56 -19.03
C PHE A 252 3.63 10.99 -19.22
N VAL A 253 2.72 11.47 -18.38
CA VAL A 253 2.22 12.84 -18.43
C VAL A 253 3.31 13.83 -18.06
N PHE A 254 4.07 13.62 -16.99
CA PHE A 254 5.05 14.59 -16.53
C PHE A 254 6.35 14.57 -17.37
N ILE A 255 6.87 13.40 -17.71
CA ILE A 255 8.14 13.28 -18.43
C ILE A 255 7.91 13.46 -19.93
N LYS A 256 6.92 12.74 -20.55
CA LYS A 256 6.76 12.78 -22.00
C LYS A 256 5.93 13.95 -22.47
N TYR A 257 4.78 14.25 -21.83
CA TYR A 257 3.90 15.33 -22.28
C TYR A 257 4.42 16.71 -21.85
N PHE A 258 4.74 16.89 -20.55
CA PHE A 258 5.27 18.16 -20.04
C PHE A 258 6.79 18.33 -20.24
N GLY A 259 7.52 17.28 -20.66
CA GLY A 259 8.96 17.33 -20.94
C GLY A 259 9.84 17.47 -19.69
N LEU A 260 9.37 17.03 -18.52
CA LEU A 260 10.16 17.12 -17.31
C LEU A 260 11.29 16.08 -17.29
N HIS A 261 12.43 16.46 -16.76
CA HIS A 261 13.49 15.51 -16.43
C HIS A 261 13.02 14.54 -15.31
N GLU A 262 13.50 13.32 -15.35
CA GLU A 262 13.15 12.23 -14.39
C GLU A 262 13.34 12.65 -12.92
N GLN A 263 14.38 13.45 -12.64
CA GLN A 263 14.67 13.96 -11.29
C GLN A 263 13.65 15.02 -10.85
N VAL A 264 13.26 15.91 -11.76
CA VAL A 264 12.24 16.93 -11.48
C VAL A 264 10.89 16.25 -11.24
N TYR A 265 10.55 15.25 -12.06
CA TYR A 265 9.37 14.41 -11.84
C TYR A 265 9.40 13.74 -10.45
N ALA A 266 10.53 13.17 -10.06
CA ALA A 266 10.68 12.54 -8.75
C ALA A 266 10.46 13.52 -7.59
N LEU A 267 10.94 14.76 -7.71
CA LEU A 267 10.70 15.83 -6.72
C LEU A 267 9.24 16.26 -6.66
N VAL A 268 8.58 16.39 -7.82
CA VAL A 268 7.15 16.71 -7.92
C VAL A 268 6.31 15.61 -7.27
N PHE A 269 6.63 14.35 -7.56
CA PHE A 269 5.96 13.20 -6.93
C PHE A 269 6.14 13.19 -5.41
N GLY A 270 7.37 13.49 -4.95
CA GLY A 270 7.69 13.65 -3.54
C GLY A 270 6.90 14.79 -2.89
N ALA A 271 6.72 15.92 -3.56
CA ALA A 271 5.92 17.04 -3.08
C ALA A 271 4.44 16.65 -2.90
N ASN A 272 3.86 15.89 -3.84
CA ASN A 272 2.50 15.36 -3.72
C ASN A 272 2.35 14.44 -2.48
N SER A 273 3.35 13.62 -2.21
CA SER A 273 3.40 12.77 -1.01
C SER A 273 3.49 13.59 0.28
N LEU A 274 4.19 14.73 0.28
CA LEU A 274 4.21 15.69 1.39
C LEU A 274 2.82 16.29 1.64
N GLY A 275 2.08 16.65 0.59
CA GLY A 275 0.72 17.15 0.70
C GLY A 275 -0.19 16.14 1.43
N PHE A 276 -0.13 14.87 1.02
CA PHE A 276 -0.83 13.78 1.70
C PHE A 276 -0.43 13.65 3.18
N MET A 277 0.84 13.70 3.48
CA MET A 277 1.37 13.63 4.86
C MET A 277 0.88 14.82 5.71
N ILE A 278 0.95 16.03 5.19
CA ILE A 278 0.52 17.26 5.90
C ILE A 278 -0.96 17.16 6.28
N LEU A 279 -1.84 16.81 5.32
CA LEU A 279 -3.26 16.66 5.62
C LEU A 279 -3.56 15.47 6.54
N SER A 280 -2.75 14.40 6.52
CA SER A 280 -2.86 13.32 7.51
C SER A 280 -2.53 13.78 8.93
N ILE A 281 -1.52 14.63 9.10
CA ILE A 281 -1.15 15.23 10.40
C ILE A 281 -2.26 16.17 10.88
N ILE A 282 -2.79 17.00 9.97
CA ILE A 282 -3.92 17.89 10.28
C ILE A 282 -5.14 17.06 10.70
N ASN A 283 -5.45 15.99 9.97
CA ASN A 283 -6.53 15.06 10.31
C ASN A 283 -6.39 14.49 11.72
N ALA A 284 -5.17 14.06 12.10
CA ALA A 284 -4.89 13.49 13.41
C ALA A 284 -5.21 14.47 14.57
N ARG A 285 -5.17 15.78 14.31
CA ARG A 285 -5.61 16.81 15.26
C ARG A 285 -7.12 17.09 15.18
N LEU A 286 -7.67 17.14 13.97
CA LEU A 286 -9.06 17.49 13.74
C LEU A 286 -10.05 16.42 14.24
N VAL A 287 -9.65 15.13 14.30
CA VAL A 287 -10.51 14.05 14.81
C VAL A 287 -10.90 14.20 16.29
N PHE A 288 -10.19 15.05 17.05
CA PHE A 288 -10.58 15.37 18.44
C PHE A 288 -11.78 16.34 18.52
N TRP A 289 -12.05 17.09 17.47
CA TRP A 289 -13.15 18.08 17.42
C TRP A 289 -14.20 17.76 16.37
N CYS A 290 -13.85 17.01 15.33
CA CYS A 290 -14.73 16.64 14.22
C CYS A 290 -14.92 15.13 14.15
N GLN A 291 -16.13 14.70 13.80
CA GLN A 291 -16.38 13.27 13.60
C GLN A 291 -15.60 12.73 12.39
N PRO A 292 -15.02 11.52 12.46
CA PRO A 292 -14.32 10.89 11.33
C PRO A 292 -15.18 10.82 10.05
N ARG A 293 -16.50 10.65 10.19
CA ARG A 293 -17.46 10.64 9.08
C ARG A 293 -17.51 11.98 8.34
N THR A 294 -17.47 13.09 9.07
CA THR A 294 -17.48 14.46 8.50
C THR A 294 -16.18 14.74 7.77
N LEU A 295 -15.03 14.39 8.37
CA LEU A 295 -13.71 14.56 7.75
C LEU A 295 -13.57 13.71 6.50
N LEU A 296 -14.08 12.47 6.51
CA LEU A 296 -14.13 11.62 5.32
C LEU A 296 -14.95 12.26 4.20
N GLY A 297 -16.16 12.75 4.53
CA GLY A 297 -17.03 13.42 3.55
C GLY A 297 -16.42 14.69 2.96
N LEU A 298 -15.79 15.51 3.80
CA LEU A 298 -15.07 16.72 3.37
C LEU A 298 -13.92 16.35 2.44
N GLY A 299 -13.08 15.36 2.80
CA GLY A 299 -11.97 14.89 1.98
C GLY A 299 -12.43 14.40 0.61
N LEU A 300 -13.51 13.61 0.57
CA LEU A 300 -14.09 13.10 -0.70
C LEU A 300 -14.64 14.23 -1.58
N ALA A 301 -15.35 15.20 -0.99
CA ALA A 301 -15.91 16.35 -1.72
C ALA A 301 -14.79 17.23 -2.32
N LEU A 302 -13.76 17.55 -1.52
CA LEU A 302 -12.61 18.34 -1.99
C LEU A 302 -11.81 17.58 -3.06
N MET A 303 -11.54 16.28 -2.85
CA MET A 303 -10.85 15.46 -3.85
C MET A 303 -11.59 15.44 -5.18
N CYS A 304 -12.92 15.28 -5.15
CA CYS A 304 -13.75 15.30 -6.36
C CYS A 304 -13.69 16.67 -7.05
N ALA A 305 -13.74 17.77 -6.30
CA ALA A 305 -13.66 19.13 -6.84
C ALA A 305 -12.28 19.40 -7.51
N PHE A 306 -11.19 19.08 -6.81
CA PHE A 306 -9.84 19.30 -7.38
C PHE A 306 -9.56 18.37 -8.55
N SER A 307 -10.01 17.11 -8.50
CA SER A 307 -9.82 16.19 -9.64
C SER A 307 -10.64 16.60 -10.87
N LEU A 308 -11.80 17.23 -10.69
CA LEU A 308 -12.54 17.81 -11.80
C LEU A 308 -11.75 18.93 -12.51
N LEU A 309 -11.02 19.75 -11.77
CA LEU A 309 -10.22 20.83 -12.33
C LEU A 309 -9.07 20.32 -13.21
N LEU A 310 -8.56 19.09 -12.97
CA LEU A 310 -7.51 18.48 -13.81
C LEU A 310 -7.92 18.36 -15.29
N MET A 311 -9.22 18.25 -15.56
CA MET A 311 -9.72 18.11 -16.93
C MET A 311 -9.67 19.43 -17.74
N PHE A 312 -9.46 20.56 -17.08
CA PHE A 312 -9.49 21.88 -17.70
C PHE A 312 -8.10 22.54 -17.76
N PHE A 313 -7.06 21.93 -17.19
CA PHE A 313 -5.76 22.54 -17.09
C PHE A 313 -4.71 21.81 -17.93
N ASP A 314 -4.24 22.49 -19.00
CA ASP A 314 -3.14 22.04 -19.85
C ASP A 314 -1.77 22.62 -19.43
N SER A 315 -1.76 23.61 -18.51
CA SER A 315 -0.53 24.17 -17.96
C SER A 315 0.00 23.30 -16.83
N PHE A 316 1.30 23.00 -16.84
CA PHE A 316 1.96 22.21 -15.82
C PHE A 316 1.64 22.68 -14.39
N TRP A 317 1.80 23.99 -14.11
CA TRP A 317 1.62 24.54 -12.76
C TRP A 317 0.17 24.44 -12.25
N LEU A 318 -0.80 24.64 -13.15
CA LEU A 318 -2.22 24.55 -12.77
C LEU A 318 -2.65 23.10 -12.60
N PHE A 319 -2.19 22.22 -13.50
CA PHE A 319 -2.45 20.78 -13.40
C PHE A 319 -1.84 20.20 -12.13
N GLU A 320 -0.55 20.50 -11.88
CA GLU A 320 0.14 20.01 -10.68
C GLU A 320 -0.47 20.56 -9.38
N GLY A 321 -0.83 21.85 -9.34
CA GLY A 321 -1.49 22.44 -8.18
C GLY A 321 -2.82 21.77 -7.84
N ALA A 322 -3.65 21.49 -8.85
CA ALA A 322 -4.92 20.77 -8.67
C ALA A 322 -4.67 19.30 -8.25
N LEU A 323 -3.69 18.64 -8.86
CA LEU A 323 -3.31 17.28 -8.53
C LEU A 323 -2.78 17.16 -7.09
N PHE A 324 -1.88 18.07 -6.70
CA PHE A 324 -1.37 18.15 -5.32
C PHE A 324 -2.52 18.24 -4.31
N CYS A 325 -3.48 19.15 -4.54
CA CYS A 325 -4.63 19.30 -3.65
C CYS A 325 -5.53 18.04 -3.64
N ALA A 326 -5.75 17.42 -4.80
CA ALA A 326 -6.55 16.19 -4.91
C ALA A 326 -5.90 15.03 -4.14
N ILE A 327 -4.59 14.80 -4.32
CA ILE A 327 -3.85 13.73 -3.64
C ILE A 327 -3.73 14.00 -2.14
N ALA A 328 -3.49 15.26 -1.75
CA ALA A 328 -3.44 15.65 -0.33
C ALA A 328 -4.72 15.28 0.41
N CYS A 329 -5.91 15.40 -0.23
CA CYS A 329 -7.20 15.04 0.39
C CYS A 329 -7.27 13.59 0.90
N LEU A 330 -6.44 12.68 0.36
CA LEU A 330 -6.31 11.31 0.88
C LEU A 330 -5.90 11.29 2.36
N GLY A 331 -5.23 12.33 2.85
CA GLY A 331 -4.90 12.49 4.27
C GLY A 331 -6.13 12.59 5.18
N PHE A 332 -7.26 13.06 4.66
CA PHE A 332 -8.55 13.00 5.36
C PHE A 332 -9.30 11.70 5.07
N ILE A 333 -9.21 11.18 3.86
CA ILE A 333 -10.02 10.04 3.41
C ILE A 333 -9.52 8.72 4.03
N ALA A 334 -8.25 8.38 3.84
CA ALA A 334 -7.72 7.06 4.18
C ALA A 334 -7.83 6.73 5.68
N PRO A 335 -7.34 7.56 6.63
CA PRO A 335 -7.38 7.20 8.05
C PRO A 335 -8.82 7.14 8.60
N ASN A 336 -9.70 8.04 8.16
CA ASN A 336 -11.08 8.07 8.64
C ASN A 336 -11.90 6.89 8.08
N ALA A 337 -11.73 6.53 6.81
CA ALA A 337 -12.42 5.39 6.22
C ALA A 337 -11.98 4.07 6.87
N VAL A 338 -10.66 3.87 7.09
CA VAL A 338 -10.13 2.71 7.82
C VAL A 338 -10.71 2.65 9.22
N THR A 339 -10.70 3.75 9.96
CA THR A 339 -11.26 3.82 11.32
C THR A 339 -12.72 3.43 11.35
N LEU A 340 -13.53 3.97 10.44
CA LEU A 340 -14.97 3.69 10.36
C LEU A 340 -15.26 2.25 9.94
N ALA A 341 -14.51 1.69 8.99
CA ALA A 341 -14.63 0.31 8.57
C ALA A 341 -14.23 -0.66 9.70
N MET A 342 -13.06 -0.45 10.32
CA MET A 342 -12.51 -1.34 11.33
C MET A 342 -13.27 -1.30 12.66
N SER A 343 -13.90 -0.17 13.01
CA SER A 343 -14.66 -0.03 14.26
C SER A 343 -15.80 -1.04 14.39
N ARG A 344 -16.26 -1.61 13.30
CA ARG A 344 -17.35 -2.59 13.25
C ARG A 344 -16.91 -4.03 13.56
N PHE A 345 -15.62 -4.34 13.43
CA PHE A 345 -15.09 -5.70 13.54
C PHE A 345 -13.95 -5.81 14.56
N LYS A 346 -14.21 -5.39 15.81
CA LYS A 346 -13.19 -5.41 16.88
C LYS A 346 -12.66 -6.81 17.18
N GLU A 347 -13.54 -7.83 17.16
CA GLU A 347 -13.17 -9.24 17.45
C GLU A 347 -12.52 -9.94 16.24
N HIS A 348 -12.78 -9.48 15.02
CA HIS A 348 -12.27 -10.05 13.77
C HIS A 348 -11.47 -9.02 12.96
N SER A 349 -10.72 -8.17 13.65
CA SER A 349 -9.99 -7.06 13.04
C SER A 349 -8.97 -7.51 11.97
N GLY A 350 -8.34 -8.67 12.13
CA GLY A 350 -7.43 -9.24 11.14
C GLY A 350 -8.12 -9.55 9.81
N THR A 351 -9.28 -10.22 9.84
CA THR A 351 -10.07 -10.54 8.63
C THR A 351 -10.58 -9.26 7.94
N ALA A 352 -11.09 -8.29 8.73
CA ALA A 352 -11.56 -7.02 8.19
C ALA A 352 -10.41 -6.21 7.56
N SER A 353 -9.24 -6.17 8.19
CA SER A 353 -8.05 -5.51 7.66
C SER A 353 -7.57 -6.15 6.36
N ALA A 354 -7.52 -7.49 6.29
CA ALA A 354 -7.17 -8.21 5.08
C ALA A 354 -8.14 -7.90 3.93
N MET A 355 -9.46 -7.92 4.20
CA MET A 355 -10.48 -7.60 3.20
C MET A 355 -10.39 -6.16 2.71
N LEU A 356 -10.16 -5.21 3.62
CA LEU A 356 -9.98 -3.80 3.28
C LEU A 356 -8.75 -3.63 2.37
N GLY A 357 -7.59 -4.17 2.75
CA GLY A 357 -6.37 -4.10 1.97
C GLY A 357 -6.50 -4.79 0.61
N THR A 358 -7.10 -5.99 0.58
CA THR A 358 -7.36 -6.72 -0.67
C THR A 358 -8.24 -5.90 -1.61
N THR A 359 -9.34 -5.33 -1.13
CA THR A 359 -10.25 -4.52 -1.95
C THR A 359 -9.52 -3.28 -2.49
N GLN A 360 -8.75 -2.59 -1.66
CA GLN A 360 -7.98 -1.42 -2.08
C GLN A 360 -6.97 -1.74 -3.18
N PHE A 361 -6.16 -2.79 -3.00
CA PHE A 361 -5.15 -3.16 -3.99
C PHE A 361 -5.74 -3.85 -5.23
N THR A 362 -6.87 -4.54 -5.12
CA THR A 362 -7.61 -5.05 -6.29
C THR A 362 -8.11 -3.89 -7.16
N LEU A 363 -8.74 -2.88 -6.54
CA LEU A 363 -9.16 -1.67 -7.25
C LEU A 363 -7.95 -0.92 -7.84
N ALA A 364 -6.84 -0.83 -7.10
CA ALA A 364 -5.59 -0.28 -7.60
C ALA A 364 -5.13 -0.98 -8.88
N GLY A 365 -5.10 -2.32 -8.87
CA GLY A 365 -4.70 -3.11 -10.04
C GLY A 365 -5.64 -2.93 -11.23
N ILE A 366 -6.97 -2.96 -11.01
CA ILE A 366 -7.97 -2.76 -12.05
C ILE A 366 -7.85 -1.36 -12.66
N ILE A 367 -7.72 -0.33 -11.82
CA ILE A 367 -7.63 1.06 -12.27
C ILE A 367 -6.30 1.30 -12.99
N SER A 368 -5.18 0.78 -12.49
CA SER A 368 -3.88 0.85 -13.15
C SER A 368 -3.89 0.16 -14.51
N PHE A 369 -4.54 -1.02 -14.60
CA PHE A 369 -4.76 -1.68 -15.88
C PHE A 369 -5.59 -0.80 -16.82
N GLY A 370 -6.66 -0.18 -16.32
CA GLY A 370 -7.52 0.73 -17.07
C GLY A 370 -6.76 1.95 -17.58
N VAL A 371 -5.86 2.55 -16.79
CA VAL A 371 -4.99 3.66 -17.19
C VAL A 371 -4.13 3.26 -18.39
N GLY A 372 -3.49 2.08 -18.30
CA GLY A 372 -2.68 1.55 -19.40
C GLY A 372 -3.49 1.23 -20.65
N ALA A 373 -4.65 0.58 -20.50
CA ALA A 373 -5.53 0.19 -21.60
C ALA A 373 -6.16 1.41 -22.31
N TYR A 374 -6.49 2.46 -21.54
CA TYR A 374 -7.04 3.71 -22.09
C TYR A 374 -5.96 4.59 -22.72
N GLY A 375 -4.67 4.36 -22.41
CA GLY A 375 -3.56 5.18 -22.88
C GLY A 375 -3.64 6.60 -22.28
N ALA A 376 -3.77 6.71 -20.96
CA ALA A 376 -3.92 8.00 -20.26
C ALA A 376 -2.57 8.74 -20.17
N ASN A 377 -2.09 9.22 -21.32
CA ASN A 377 -0.77 9.84 -21.51
C ASN A 377 -0.83 11.37 -21.60
N THR A 378 -2.02 11.96 -21.54
CA THR A 378 -2.24 13.40 -21.54
C THR A 378 -2.85 13.84 -20.20
N PRO A 379 -2.68 15.14 -19.81
CA PRO A 379 -3.28 15.67 -18.58
C PRO A 379 -4.77 15.44 -18.49
N TRP A 380 -5.51 15.68 -19.59
CA TRP A 380 -6.95 15.48 -19.67
C TRP A 380 -7.36 14.02 -19.45
N GLN A 381 -6.69 13.09 -20.11
CA GLN A 381 -6.99 11.66 -19.98
C GLN A 381 -6.73 11.14 -18.56
N LEU A 382 -5.58 11.49 -17.98
CA LEU A 382 -5.25 11.13 -16.60
C LEU A 382 -6.21 11.80 -15.62
N GLY A 383 -6.52 13.08 -15.81
CA GLY A 383 -7.48 13.84 -15.03
C GLY A 383 -8.88 13.21 -15.03
N LEU A 384 -9.34 12.73 -16.19
CA LEU A 384 -10.62 12.03 -16.33
C LEU A 384 -10.67 10.74 -15.48
N VAL A 385 -9.62 9.91 -15.51
CA VAL A 385 -9.59 8.68 -14.71
C VAL A 385 -9.56 9.01 -13.22
N ILE A 386 -8.74 9.99 -12.79
CA ILE A 386 -8.67 10.44 -11.39
C ILE A 386 -10.04 10.98 -10.93
N PHE A 387 -10.69 11.81 -11.78
CA PHE A 387 -12.02 12.34 -11.49
C PHE A 387 -13.08 11.23 -11.39
N ALA A 388 -13.10 10.28 -12.33
CA ALA A 388 -14.06 9.17 -12.31
C ALA A 388 -13.92 8.34 -11.01
N CYS A 389 -12.71 8.04 -10.59
CA CYS A 389 -12.44 7.35 -9.33
C CYS A 389 -12.90 8.17 -8.12
N SER A 390 -12.60 9.48 -8.09
CA SER A 390 -13.01 10.38 -7.00
C SER A 390 -14.54 10.53 -6.93
N ALA A 391 -15.21 10.63 -8.07
CA ALA A 391 -16.67 10.71 -8.17
C ALA A 391 -17.33 9.41 -7.69
N LEU A 392 -16.79 8.24 -8.05
CA LEU A 392 -17.28 6.96 -7.55
C LEU A 392 -17.07 6.85 -6.03
N ALA A 393 -15.91 7.24 -5.51
CA ALA A 393 -15.63 7.26 -4.08
C ALA A 393 -16.63 8.11 -3.31
N ALA A 394 -16.88 9.34 -3.78
CA ALA A 394 -17.86 10.26 -3.22
C ALA A 394 -19.29 9.71 -3.37
N GLY A 395 -19.64 9.17 -4.52
CA GLY A 395 -20.94 8.58 -4.83
C GLY A 395 -21.30 7.44 -3.87
N PHE A 396 -20.40 6.49 -3.65
CA PHE A 396 -20.61 5.41 -2.67
C PHE A 396 -20.86 5.95 -1.26
N PHE A 397 -20.11 6.93 -0.84
CA PHE A 397 -20.24 7.51 0.49
C PHE A 397 -21.54 8.30 0.65
N PHE A 398 -21.84 9.27 -0.24
CA PHE A 398 -22.97 10.17 -0.10
C PHE A 398 -24.32 9.52 -0.42
N ALA A 399 -24.38 8.59 -1.39
CA ALA A 399 -25.62 7.86 -1.70
C ALA A 399 -26.12 7.03 -0.52
N PHE A 400 -25.21 6.53 0.33
CA PHE A 400 -25.55 5.71 1.49
C PHE A 400 -25.82 6.50 2.75
N ILE A 401 -25.22 7.67 2.93
CA ILE A 401 -25.54 8.54 4.07
C ILE A 401 -27.03 8.89 4.06
N LYS A 402 -27.60 9.14 2.86
CA LYS A 402 -29.01 9.48 2.68
C LYS A 402 -29.99 8.35 3.05
N LYS A 403 -29.53 7.08 3.09
CA LYS A 403 -30.35 5.93 3.50
C LYS A 403 -30.23 5.55 4.98
N SER A 404 -29.27 6.15 5.71
CA SER A 404 -28.99 5.84 7.12
C SER A 404 -29.40 6.99 8.06
N ALA A 405 -29.88 8.11 7.53
CA ALA A 405 -30.56 9.20 8.21
C ALA A 405 -32.07 9.07 8.00
#